data_9c2c44a19cb815b61a8451cf3e873181
#
_entry.id   9c2c44a19cb815b61a8451cf3e873181
#
_cell.length_a   1.000
_cell.length_b   1.000
_cell.length_c   1.000
_cell.angle_alpha   90.00
_cell.angle_beta   90.00
_cell.angle_gamma   90.00
#
_symmetry.space_group_name_H-M   'P 1'
#
loop_
_entity.id
_entity.type
_entity.pdbx_description
1 polymer ?
#
loop_
_entity_poly.entity_id
_entity_poly.type
_entity_poly.pdbx_seq_one_letter_code
_entity_poly.pdbx_strand_id
1 'polypeptide(L)'
;MISITVQSSEGTVLAYAEHPEEAWLSVDRAYLPGDVIRITGSSRLRVRMDQALPAGEVFLPSGVMTWPVPAGEHRLAYAPGTFEAPRHIIFAAAVPDSGLHRIRNLALNPADLRGDTDFYPHCTANVETRNEACFCARNVIDGLRLNSFHGEWPFQSWGIGAREDAWCELDFGRPVIAEKMALTLRADFPHDAYWTAGHVVLSDGTDLSFSLRKIADRQWIDLGGRTVSRLRLERLVKSDDPSAFPALRQWEVFGREQA
;
A
#
# COMPACT_ATOMS: atom_id res chain seq x y z
N MET A 1 -4.80 -25.27 -2.84
CA MET A 1 -6.11 -24.77 -3.33
C MET A 1 -6.23 -23.30 -2.98
N ILE A 2 -6.59 -22.45 -3.93
CA ILE A 2 -6.87 -21.02 -3.74
C ILE A 2 -8.37 -20.85 -3.91
N SER A 3 -9.04 -20.15 -2.99
CA SER A 3 -10.45 -19.80 -3.15
C SER A 3 -10.67 -18.31 -3.03
N ILE A 4 -11.65 -17.80 -3.76
CA ILE A 4 -12.14 -16.42 -3.70
C ILE A 4 -13.63 -16.48 -3.39
N THR A 5 -14.05 -15.81 -2.33
CA THR A 5 -15.45 -15.72 -1.93
C THR A 5 -15.83 -14.25 -1.77
N VAL A 6 -16.95 -13.85 -2.35
CA VAL A 6 -17.59 -12.56 -2.05
C VAL A 6 -18.79 -12.80 -1.17
N GLN A 7 -18.87 -12.07 -0.08
CA GLN A 7 -19.94 -12.19 0.92
C GLN A 7 -20.62 -10.83 1.12
N SER A 8 -21.94 -10.87 1.37
CA SER A 8 -22.66 -9.69 1.82
C SER A 8 -22.31 -9.33 3.27
N SER A 9 -22.76 -8.17 3.72
CA SER A 9 -22.66 -7.74 5.13
C SER A 9 -23.32 -8.71 6.13
N GLU A 10 -24.25 -9.55 5.66
CA GLU A 10 -24.93 -10.58 6.45
C GLU A 10 -24.22 -11.95 6.40
N GLY A 11 -23.08 -12.03 5.69
CA GLY A 11 -22.32 -13.27 5.53
C GLY A 11 -22.85 -14.21 4.44
N THR A 12 -23.87 -13.82 3.66
CA THR A 12 -24.35 -14.61 2.52
C THR A 12 -23.33 -14.64 1.42
N VAL A 13 -22.97 -15.83 0.92
CA VAL A 13 -22.07 -16.01 -0.21
C VAL A 13 -22.77 -15.52 -1.49
N LEU A 14 -22.18 -14.52 -2.13
CA LEU A 14 -22.69 -13.87 -3.35
C LEU A 14 -22.03 -14.43 -4.61
N ALA A 15 -20.74 -14.79 -4.51
CA ALA A 15 -19.97 -15.37 -5.59
C ALA A 15 -18.81 -16.20 -5.01
N TYR A 16 -18.41 -17.24 -5.75
CA TYR A 16 -17.33 -18.14 -5.33
C TYR A 16 -16.59 -18.70 -6.52
N ALA A 17 -15.28 -18.83 -6.39
CA ALA A 17 -14.41 -19.57 -7.30
C ALA A 17 -13.29 -20.25 -6.52
N GLU A 18 -12.80 -21.40 -7.01
CA GLU A 18 -11.61 -22.06 -6.49
C GLU A 18 -10.79 -22.69 -7.61
N HIS A 19 -9.48 -22.76 -7.38
CA HIS A 19 -8.54 -23.39 -8.32
C HIS A 19 -7.25 -23.80 -7.59
N PRO A 20 -6.55 -24.86 -7.99
CA PRO A 20 -5.31 -25.28 -7.35
C PRO A 20 -4.21 -24.21 -7.32
N GLU A 21 -4.04 -23.44 -8.40
CA GLU A 21 -2.91 -22.53 -8.60
C GLU A 21 -3.32 -21.08 -8.85
N GLU A 22 -4.45 -20.84 -9.57
CA GLU A 22 -4.86 -19.53 -10.01
C GLU A 22 -6.39 -19.43 -10.09
N ALA A 23 -7.02 -18.66 -9.22
CA ALA A 23 -8.46 -18.47 -9.20
C ALA A 23 -8.86 -17.11 -9.80
N TRP A 24 -9.91 -17.13 -10.63
CA TRP A 24 -10.56 -15.95 -11.19
C TRP A 24 -12.04 -15.97 -10.83
N LEU A 25 -12.56 -14.82 -10.40
CA LEU A 25 -13.98 -14.67 -10.06
C LEU A 25 -14.55 -13.43 -10.73
N SER A 26 -15.66 -13.62 -11.46
CA SER A 26 -16.52 -12.53 -11.94
C SER A 26 -17.69 -12.34 -10.98
N VAL A 27 -17.92 -11.12 -10.55
CA VAL A 27 -19.04 -10.71 -9.69
C VAL A 27 -19.96 -9.82 -10.52
N ASP A 28 -21.11 -10.34 -10.94
CA ASP A 28 -22.05 -9.67 -11.86
C ASP A 28 -23.09 -8.83 -11.08
N ARG A 29 -22.60 -7.93 -10.24
CA ARG A 29 -23.40 -6.94 -9.49
C ARG A 29 -22.51 -5.83 -8.98
N ALA A 30 -23.10 -4.66 -8.72
CA ALA A 30 -22.44 -3.61 -7.96
C ALA A 30 -22.22 -4.05 -6.50
N TYR A 31 -21.10 -3.65 -5.92
CA TYR A 31 -20.84 -3.85 -4.50
C TYR A 31 -21.74 -2.94 -3.64
N LEU A 32 -22.18 -3.48 -2.53
CA LEU A 32 -22.90 -2.74 -1.49
C LEU A 32 -22.00 -2.47 -0.28
N PRO A 33 -22.28 -1.44 0.52
CA PRO A 33 -21.56 -1.22 1.78
C PRO A 33 -21.60 -2.46 2.67
N GLY A 34 -20.44 -2.89 3.15
CA GLY A 34 -20.27 -4.09 3.98
C GLY A 34 -20.05 -5.38 3.22
N ASP A 35 -20.03 -5.38 1.88
CA ASP A 35 -19.56 -6.53 1.11
C ASP A 35 -18.07 -6.79 1.41
N VAL A 36 -17.70 -8.07 1.50
CA VAL A 36 -16.34 -8.52 1.85
C VAL A 36 -15.85 -9.52 0.81
N ILE A 37 -14.63 -9.35 0.34
CA ILE A 37 -13.89 -10.33 -0.45
C ILE A 37 -13.01 -11.11 0.50
N ARG A 38 -13.16 -12.44 0.52
CA ARG A 38 -12.30 -13.34 1.27
C ARG A 38 -11.50 -14.20 0.31
N ILE A 39 -10.18 -14.24 0.48
CA ILE A 39 -9.27 -15.08 -0.30
C ILE A 39 -8.59 -16.05 0.67
N THR A 40 -8.54 -17.32 0.32
CA THR A 40 -7.77 -18.33 1.07
C THR A 40 -6.77 -19.00 0.14
N GLY A 41 -5.60 -19.37 0.65
CA GLY A 41 -4.57 -20.02 -0.16
C GLY A 41 -3.25 -20.20 0.58
N SER A 42 -2.17 -20.25 -0.19
CA SER A 42 -0.81 -20.25 0.37
C SER A 42 -0.51 -18.92 1.09
N SER A 43 0.53 -18.91 1.90
CA SER A 43 0.97 -17.70 2.62
C SER A 43 1.46 -16.57 1.71
N ARG A 44 1.68 -16.83 0.42
CA ARG A 44 2.07 -15.81 -0.56
C ARG A 44 1.20 -15.93 -1.79
N LEU A 45 0.45 -14.87 -2.04
CA LEU A 45 -0.45 -14.78 -3.19
C LEU A 45 -0.16 -13.50 -3.97
N ARG A 46 -0.34 -13.58 -5.28
CA ARG A 46 -0.52 -12.42 -6.14
C ARG A 46 -2.02 -12.20 -6.29
N VAL A 47 -2.50 -11.04 -5.86
CA VAL A 47 -3.93 -10.70 -5.83
C VAL A 47 -4.25 -9.45 -6.63
N ARG A 48 -5.44 -9.39 -7.19
CA ARG A 48 -6.05 -8.21 -7.77
C ARG A 48 -7.51 -8.14 -7.33
N MET A 49 -7.87 -7.11 -6.59
CA MET A 49 -9.16 -6.99 -5.92
C MET A 49 -10.27 -6.41 -6.82
N ASP A 50 -9.89 -5.77 -7.92
CA ASP A 50 -10.79 -5.20 -8.93
C ASP A 50 -10.03 -5.04 -10.25
N GLN A 51 -10.73 -5.06 -11.40
CA GLN A 51 -10.10 -4.85 -12.72
C GLN A 51 -9.43 -3.49 -12.85
N ALA A 52 -9.85 -2.48 -12.07
CA ALA A 52 -9.26 -1.14 -12.05
C ALA A 52 -7.98 -1.05 -11.20
N LEU A 53 -7.66 -2.07 -10.42
CA LEU A 53 -6.45 -2.12 -9.59
C LEU A 53 -5.35 -2.95 -10.25
N PRO A 54 -4.08 -2.57 -10.09
CA PRO A 54 -2.98 -3.46 -10.43
C PRO A 54 -2.95 -4.67 -9.48
N ALA A 55 -2.32 -5.76 -9.92
CA ALA A 55 -2.06 -6.89 -9.05
C ALA A 55 -0.85 -6.60 -8.16
N GLY A 56 -0.92 -7.02 -6.88
CA GLY A 56 0.17 -6.99 -5.91
C GLY A 56 0.47 -8.36 -5.33
N GLU A 57 1.68 -8.55 -4.80
CA GLU A 57 2.04 -9.75 -4.04
C GLU A 57 1.81 -9.48 -2.56
N VAL A 58 1.00 -10.32 -1.92
CA VAL A 58 0.66 -10.22 -0.48
C VAL A 58 1.16 -11.43 0.30
N PHE A 59 1.50 -11.20 1.55
CA PHE A 59 1.83 -12.24 2.52
C PHE A 59 0.66 -12.41 3.49
N LEU A 60 0.19 -13.65 3.64
CA LEU A 60 -0.94 -14.04 4.48
C LEU A 60 -0.42 -14.96 5.60
N PRO A 61 -0.18 -14.48 6.82
CA PRO A 61 0.33 -15.31 7.92
C PRO A 61 -0.56 -16.52 8.20
N SER A 62 -1.88 -16.36 8.09
CA SER A 62 -2.87 -17.40 8.32
C SER A 62 -3.32 -18.15 7.05
N GLY A 63 -2.81 -17.76 5.87
CA GLY A 63 -3.34 -18.24 4.58
C GLY A 63 -4.72 -17.68 4.23
N VAL A 64 -5.17 -16.65 4.94
CA VAL A 64 -6.48 -16.01 4.75
C VAL A 64 -6.30 -14.50 4.63
N MET A 65 -6.99 -13.89 3.69
CA MET A 65 -7.14 -12.46 3.51
C MET A 65 -8.62 -12.10 3.61
N THR A 66 -8.95 -11.18 4.50
CA THR A 66 -10.28 -10.61 4.62
C THR A 66 -10.24 -9.16 4.16
N TRP A 67 -10.97 -8.85 3.11
CA TRP A 67 -10.88 -7.55 2.44
C TRP A 67 -12.27 -6.90 2.32
N PRO A 68 -12.65 -6.00 3.25
CA PRO A 68 -13.84 -5.18 3.11
C PRO A 68 -13.78 -4.34 1.84
N VAL A 69 -14.79 -4.40 0.99
CA VAL A 69 -14.84 -3.58 -0.22
C VAL A 69 -14.96 -2.12 0.18
N PRO A 70 -14.04 -1.23 -0.25
CA PRO A 70 -14.10 0.18 0.09
C PRO A 70 -15.42 0.83 -0.32
N ALA A 71 -16.03 1.56 0.60
CA ALA A 71 -17.30 2.24 0.40
C ALA A 71 -17.23 3.70 0.91
N GLY A 72 -18.07 4.57 0.39
CA GLY A 72 -18.15 5.96 0.82
C GLY A 72 -16.81 6.69 0.69
N GLU A 73 -16.40 7.37 1.75
CA GLU A 73 -15.17 8.17 1.81
C GLU A 73 -13.90 7.31 1.58
N HIS A 74 -13.90 6.04 1.98
CA HIS A 74 -12.75 5.14 1.75
C HIS A 74 -12.43 4.94 0.26
N ARG A 75 -13.37 5.16 -0.65
CA ARG A 75 -13.14 5.11 -2.10
C ARG A 75 -12.23 6.23 -2.61
N LEU A 76 -12.11 7.34 -1.90
CA LEU A 76 -11.25 8.46 -2.28
C LEU A 76 -9.74 8.09 -2.30
N ALA A 77 -9.36 6.97 -1.73
CA ALA A 77 -8.01 6.41 -1.85
C ALA A 77 -7.73 5.74 -3.21
N TYR A 78 -8.74 5.57 -4.06
CA TYR A 78 -8.67 4.81 -5.31
C TYR A 78 -9.05 5.67 -6.53
N ALA A 79 -8.80 5.15 -7.73
CA ALA A 79 -9.23 5.80 -8.97
C ALA A 79 -10.75 5.95 -9.00
N PRO A 80 -11.28 7.07 -9.53
CA PRO A 80 -12.71 7.25 -9.71
C PRO A 80 -13.34 6.07 -10.49
N GLY A 81 -14.49 5.60 -10.03
CA GLY A 81 -15.19 4.46 -10.62
C GLY A 81 -14.69 3.08 -10.19
N THR A 82 -13.58 2.97 -9.45
CA THR A 82 -13.15 1.70 -8.85
C THR A 82 -14.23 1.20 -7.89
N PHE A 83 -14.60 -0.08 -7.98
CA PHE A 83 -15.68 -0.74 -7.20
C PHE A 83 -17.10 -0.26 -7.51
N GLU A 84 -17.32 0.53 -8.57
CA GLU A 84 -18.64 1.07 -8.96
C GLU A 84 -19.23 0.42 -10.21
N ALA A 85 -18.46 -0.42 -10.89
CA ALA A 85 -18.93 -1.10 -12.09
C ALA A 85 -20.07 -2.11 -11.77
N PRO A 86 -20.92 -2.43 -12.75
CA PRO A 86 -21.91 -3.50 -12.60
C PRO A 86 -21.30 -4.91 -12.60
N ARG A 87 -20.04 -5.03 -12.96
CA ARG A 87 -19.27 -6.29 -12.97
C ARG A 87 -17.86 -6.04 -12.47
N HIS A 88 -17.38 -6.94 -11.61
CA HIS A 88 -16.02 -6.90 -11.04
C HIS A 88 -15.28 -8.20 -11.34
N ILE A 89 -13.97 -8.09 -11.55
CA ILE A 89 -13.10 -9.23 -11.76
C ILE A 89 -12.01 -9.25 -10.69
N ILE A 90 -12.02 -10.31 -9.89
CA ILE A 90 -11.07 -10.59 -8.83
C ILE A 90 -10.14 -11.71 -9.29
N PHE A 91 -8.89 -11.64 -8.87
CA PHE A 91 -7.87 -12.63 -9.23
C PHE A 91 -6.99 -12.94 -8.03
N ALA A 92 -6.62 -14.21 -7.87
CA ALA A 92 -5.62 -14.67 -6.90
C ALA A 92 -4.82 -15.84 -7.47
N ALA A 93 -3.49 -15.80 -7.37
CA ALA A 93 -2.60 -16.86 -7.79
C ALA A 93 -1.49 -17.11 -6.76
N ALA A 94 -1.01 -18.36 -6.67
CA ALA A 94 0.15 -18.67 -5.85
C ALA A 94 1.40 -18.00 -6.42
N VAL A 95 2.24 -17.46 -5.54
CA VAL A 95 3.58 -16.98 -5.93
C VAL A 95 4.52 -18.18 -5.94
N PRO A 96 5.13 -18.53 -7.09
CA PRO A 96 6.04 -19.66 -7.15
C PRO A 96 7.35 -19.39 -6.39
N ASP A 97 7.95 -20.41 -5.81
CA ASP A 97 9.20 -20.30 -5.04
C ASP A 97 10.36 -19.70 -5.84
N SER A 98 10.41 -19.93 -7.15
CA SER A 98 11.40 -19.34 -8.05
C SER A 98 11.35 -17.80 -8.08
N GLY A 99 10.22 -17.19 -7.72
CA GLY A 99 10.04 -15.74 -7.63
C GLY A 99 10.56 -15.11 -6.34
N LEU A 100 10.80 -15.91 -5.29
CA LEU A 100 11.13 -15.40 -3.95
C LEU A 100 12.51 -14.72 -3.87
N HIS A 101 13.46 -15.19 -4.66
CA HIS A 101 14.83 -14.64 -4.68
C HIS A 101 15.00 -13.43 -5.61
N ARG A 102 13.97 -13.06 -6.36
CA ARG A 102 14.00 -11.92 -7.27
C ARG A 102 13.93 -10.63 -6.47
N ILE A 103 14.82 -9.68 -6.79
CA ILE A 103 14.71 -8.30 -6.28
C ILE A 103 13.48 -7.65 -6.91
N ARG A 104 12.57 -7.19 -6.06
CA ARG A 104 11.34 -6.51 -6.45
C ARG A 104 10.95 -5.43 -5.44
N ASN A 105 9.96 -4.63 -5.74
CA ASN A 105 9.36 -3.73 -4.77
C ASN A 105 8.53 -4.55 -3.76
N LEU A 106 9.08 -4.77 -2.57
CA LEU A 106 8.46 -5.53 -1.48
C LEU A 106 7.33 -4.76 -0.79
N ALA A 107 7.31 -3.42 -0.95
CA ALA A 107 6.30 -2.54 -0.37
C ALA A 107 5.01 -2.48 -1.21
N LEU A 108 5.04 -2.93 -2.48
CA LEU A 108 3.89 -2.78 -3.37
C LEU A 108 2.69 -3.60 -2.90
N ASN A 109 1.64 -2.92 -2.44
CA ASN A 109 0.35 -3.53 -2.09
C ASN A 109 -0.83 -2.63 -2.50
N PRO A 110 -1.32 -2.72 -3.73
CA PRO A 110 -2.52 -1.96 -4.15
C PRO A 110 -3.79 -2.35 -3.39
N ALA A 111 -3.80 -3.53 -2.76
CA ALA A 111 -4.90 -4.02 -1.94
C ALA A 111 -4.80 -3.58 -0.47
N ASP A 112 -3.75 -2.84 -0.07
CA ASP A 112 -3.63 -2.40 1.32
C ASP A 112 -4.85 -1.58 1.76
N LEU A 113 -5.19 -1.68 3.03
CA LEU A 113 -6.35 -1.04 3.63
C LEU A 113 -5.92 0.05 4.61
N ARG A 114 -6.82 0.98 4.87
CA ARG A 114 -6.70 1.90 5.98
C ARG A 114 -7.16 1.20 7.28
N GLY A 115 -6.39 1.33 8.36
CA GLY A 115 -6.64 0.65 9.62
C GLY A 115 -6.03 -0.75 9.66
N ASP A 116 -6.53 -1.62 10.54
CA ASP A 116 -5.98 -2.95 10.74
C ASP A 116 -6.24 -3.90 9.58
N THR A 117 -5.28 -4.78 9.30
CA THR A 117 -5.37 -5.81 8.25
C THR A 117 -4.72 -7.11 8.71
N ASP A 118 -5.10 -8.23 8.08
CA ASP A 118 -4.55 -9.56 8.31
C ASP A 118 -3.56 -10.01 7.20
N PHE A 119 -3.17 -9.07 6.31
CA PHE A 119 -2.26 -9.33 5.19
C PHE A 119 -1.25 -8.20 4.98
N TYR A 120 -0.13 -8.51 4.34
CA TYR A 120 1.04 -7.63 4.22
C TYR A 120 1.58 -7.59 2.79
N PRO A 121 2.39 -6.53 2.41
CA PRO A 121 2.84 -5.43 3.26
C PRO A 121 1.69 -4.51 3.66
N HIS A 122 1.79 -3.89 4.84
CA HIS A 122 0.80 -2.97 5.38
C HIS A 122 1.47 -1.68 5.84
N CYS A 123 0.84 -0.54 5.55
CA CYS A 123 1.35 0.77 5.91
C CYS A 123 0.43 1.49 6.88
N THR A 124 1.00 1.93 8.02
CA THR A 124 0.30 2.67 9.07
C THR A 124 1.00 3.99 9.37
N ALA A 125 0.30 4.93 10.01
CA ALA A 125 0.87 6.19 10.46
C ALA A 125 0.20 6.66 11.76
N ASN A 126 0.90 7.51 12.51
CA ASN A 126 0.31 8.13 13.70
C ASN A 126 -0.59 9.33 13.39
N VAL A 127 -0.58 9.79 12.16
CA VAL A 127 -1.39 10.92 11.69
C VAL A 127 -1.68 10.78 10.20
N GLU A 128 -2.88 11.18 9.82
CA GLU A 128 -3.33 11.31 8.44
C GLU A 128 -4.09 12.63 8.32
N THR A 129 -3.78 13.44 7.32
CA THR A 129 -4.37 14.77 7.17
C THR A 129 -5.89 14.71 7.17
N ARG A 130 -6.53 15.44 8.07
CA ARG A 130 -7.99 15.52 8.26
C ARG A 130 -8.68 14.17 8.45
N ASN A 131 -7.93 13.10 8.70
CA ASN A 131 -8.45 11.74 8.77
C ASN A 131 -9.20 11.32 7.48
N GLU A 132 -8.75 11.77 6.31
CA GLU A 132 -9.34 11.48 5.01
C GLU A 132 -8.58 10.35 4.28
N ALA A 133 -9.31 9.46 3.60
CA ALA A 133 -8.71 8.30 2.90
C ALA A 133 -7.78 8.71 1.77
N CYS A 134 -7.98 9.85 1.14
CA CYS A 134 -7.06 10.37 0.12
C CYS A 134 -5.68 10.77 0.68
N PHE A 135 -5.52 10.88 2.01
CA PHE A 135 -4.25 11.20 2.68
C PHE A 135 -3.77 10.12 3.66
N CYS A 136 -4.33 8.91 3.59
CA CYS A 136 -3.97 7.83 4.49
C CYS A 136 -2.67 7.12 4.10
N ALA A 137 -2.07 6.41 5.07
CA ALA A 137 -0.78 5.76 4.94
C ALA A 137 -0.72 4.73 3.80
N ARG A 138 -1.79 3.92 3.58
CA ARG A 138 -1.82 2.93 2.52
C ARG A 138 -1.53 3.49 1.12
N ASN A 139 -1.77 4.78 0.88
CA ASN A 139 -1.55 5.42 -0.42
C ASN A 139 -0.07 5.44 -0.83
N VAL A 140 0.86 5.31 0.12
CA VAL A 140 2.29 5.34 -0.21
C VAL A 140 2.83 4.01 -0.73
N ILE A 141 2.01 2.95 -0.73
CA ILE A 141 2.40 1.63 -1.26
C ILE A 141 1.46 1.09 -2.34
N ASP A 142 0.57 1.93 -2.87
CA ASP A 142 -0.41 1.57 -3.89
C ASP A 142 0.19 1.35 -5.30
N GLY A 143 1.46 1.74 -5.51
CA GLY A 143 2.17 1.61 -6.78
C GLY A 143 2.00 2.79 -7.73
N LEU A 144 1.21 3.80 -7.38
CA LEU A 144 0.99 4.98 -8.20
C LEU A 144 1.93 6.12 -7.79
N ARG A 145 2.94 6.42 -8.60
CA ARG A 145 3.92 7.50 -8.33
C ARG A 145 3.53 8.86 -8.91
N LEU A 146 2.56 8.88 -9.81
CA LEU A 146 2.09 10.10 -10.46
C LEU A 146 1.24 10.93 -9.50
N ASN A 147 1.47 12.24 -9.51
CA ASN A 147 0.57 13.25 -8.97
C ASN A 147 0.06 14.13 -10.11
N SER A 148 -1.18 14.59 -9.99
CA SER A 148 -1.74 15.58 -10.89
C SER A 148 -2.73 16.42 -10.08
N PHE A 149 -2.61 17.72 -10.15
CA PHE A 149 -3.47 18.69 -9.48
C PHE A 149 -3.64 18.52 -7.96
N HIS A 150 -4.32 19.45 -7.36
CA HIS A 150 -4.67 19.44 -5.95
C HIS A 150 -6.18 19.26 -5.82
N GLY A 151 -6.59 18.10 -5.23
CA GLY A 151 -8.01 17.78 -5.05
C GLY A 151 -8.65 16.97 -6.18
N GLU A 152 -7.93 16.66 -7.26
CA GLU A 152 -8.36 15.79 -8.34
C GLU A 152 -7.45 14.57 -8.45
N TRP A 153 -8.01 13.41 -8.68
CA TRP A 153 -7.25 12.17 -8.83
C TRP A 153 -6.32 12.24 -10.05
N PRO A 154 -5.06 11.79 -9.97
CA PRO A 154 -4.37 11.18 -8.83
C PRO A 154 -3.67 12.24 -7.94
N PHE A 155 -4.19 12.46 -6.74
CA PHE A 155 -3.59 13.36 -5.75
C PHE A 155 -3.33 12.66 -4.41
N GLN A 156 -3.68 11.39 -4.31
CA GLN A 156 -3.55 10.58 -3.10
C GLN A 156 -2.09 10.52 -2.65
N SER A 157 -1.92 10.61 -1.34
CA SER A 157 -0.61 10.66 -0.69
C SER A 157 -0.78 10.35 0.79
N TRP A 158 0.30 10.19 1.53
CA TRP A 158 0.26 10.32 2.97
C TRP A 158 0.53 11.76 3.35
N GLY A 159 -0.42 12.37 4.04
CA GLY A 159 -0.33 13.74 4.53
C GLY A 159 -0.26 13.78 6.05
N ILE A 160 0.65 14.59 6.60
CA ILE A 160 1.01 14.61 8.02
C ILE A 160 0.19 15.58 8.89
N GLY A 161 -0.83 16.27 8.36
CA GLY A 161 -1.66 17.21 9.12
C GLY A 161 -0.86 18.33 9.80
N ALA A 162 0.28 18.75 9.23
CA ALA A 162 1.23 19.71 9.78
C ALA A 162 1.89 19.29 11.12
N ARG A 163 1.92 18.01 11.47
CA ARG A 163 2.57 17.52 12.70
C ARG A 163 4.06 17.28 12.48
N GLU A 164 4.87 17.72 13.43
CA GLU A 164 6.34 17.54 13.43
C GLU A 164 6.75 16.15 13.91
N ASP A 165 5.91 15.49 14.73
CA ASP A 165 6.13 14.15 15.27
C ASP A 165 5.49 13.05 14.38
N ALA A 166 5.20 13.37 13.13
CA ALA A 166 4.61 12.43 12.20
C ALA A 166 5.57 11.28 11.87
N TRP A 167 5.05 10.07 11.86
CA TRP A 167 5.74 8.88 11.37
C TRP A 167 4.82 8.02 10.52
N CYS A 168 5.43 7.26 9.60
CA CYS A 168 4.78 6.27 8.78
C CYS A 168 5.57 4.96 8.86
N GLU A 169 4.92 3.83 9.13
CA GLU A 169 5.53 2.52 9.29
C GLU A 169 5.04 1.55 8.24
N LEU A 170 5.97 0.87 7.60
CA LEU A 170 5.75 -0.22 6.66
C LEU A 170 6.09 -1.54 7.36
N ASP A 171 5.10 -2.41 7.52
CA ASP A 171 5.25 -3.78 8.04
C ASP A 171 5.16 -4.77 6.88
N PHE A 172 6.13 -5.67 6.77
CA PHE A 172 6.12 -6.75 5.78
C PHE A 172 5.44 -8.02 6.30
N GLY A 173 5.07 -8.08 7.60
CA GLY A 173 4.49 -9.25 8.26
C GLY A 173 5.45 -10.44 8.38
N ARG A 174 6.68 -10.29 7.88
CA ARG A 174 7.72 -11.32 7.85
C ARG A 174 9.10 -10.70 7.66
N PRO A 175 10.18 -11.43 7.99
CA PRO A 175 11.53 -11.00 7.61
C PRO A 175 11.74 -10.99 6.10
N VAL A 176 12.37 -9.91 5.60
CA VAL A 176 12.77 -9.72 4.20
C VAL A 176 14.19 -9.17 4.15
N ILE A 177 14.88 -9.32 3.03
CA ILE A 177 16.19 -8.69 2.79
C ILE A 177 15.93 -7.40 2.00
N ALA A 178 16.04 -6.25 2.66
CA ALA A 178 15.84 -4.93 2.07
C ALA A 178 17.19 -4.36 1.58
N GLU A 179 17.30 -4.15 0.28
CA GLU A 179 18.53 -3.64 -0.36
C GLU A 179 18.55 -2.12 -0.38
N LYS A 180 17.48 -1.51 -0.85
CA LYS A 180 17.32 -0.05 -0.97
C LYS A 180 15.86 0.36 -0.94
N MET A 181 15.61 1.61 -0.60
CA MET A 181 14.28 2.21 -0.72
C MET A 181 14.29 3.43 -1.63
N ALA A 182 13.11 3.83 -2.09
CA ALA A 182 12.92 5.07 -2.81
C ALA A 182 11.69 5.81 -2.27
N LEU A 183 11.82 7.12 -2.11
CA LEU A 183 10.74 8.02 -1.72
C LEU A 183 10.40 8.93 -2.92
N THR A 184 9.11 9.03 -3.25
CA THR A 184 8.58 9.98 -4.22
C THR A 184 7.69 10.97 -3.45
N LEU A 185 8.10 12.24 -3.43
CA LEU A 185 7.38 13.30 -2.72
C LEU A 185 6.29 13.90 -3.60
N ARG A 186 5.29 14.50 -2.97
CA ARG A 186 4.48 15.53 -3.65
C ARG A 186 5.24 16.85 -3.63
N ALA A 187 6.15 17.00 -4.59
CA ALA A 187 6.99 18.20 -4.75
C ALA A 187 6.74 18.84 -6.14
N ASP A 188 5.52 18.71 -6.64
CA ASP A 188 4.98 19.24 -7.88
C ASP A 188 4.12 20.49 -7.60
N PHE A 189 4.01 21.38 -8.58
CA PHE A 189 3.10 22.52 -8.48
C PHE A 189 1.62 22.02 -8.43
N PRO A 190 0.76 22.55 -7.54
CA PRO A 190 0.99 23.68 -6.61
C PRO A 190 1.52 23.27 -5.23
N HIS A 191 2.08 22.07 -5.07
CA HIS A 191 2.53 21.52 -3.79
C HIS A 191 4.00 21.86 -3.56
N ASP A 192 4.29 23.01 -2.92
CA ASP A 192 5.65 23.52 -2.76
C ASP A 192 6.38 22.98 -1.54
N ALA A 193 5.66 22.69 -0.44
CA ALA A 193 6.27 22.13 0.76
C ALA A 193 6.77 20.70 0.53
N TYR A 194 7.96 20.41 1.04
CA TYR A 194 8.57 19.08 0.99
C TYR A 194 9.45 18.87 2.23
N TRP A 195 9.93 17.65 2.44
CA TRP A 195 10.93 17.37 3.46
C TRP A 195 12.33 17.46 2.88
N THR A 196 13.23 18.12 3.59
CA THR A 196 14.67 18.26 3.24
C THR A 196 15.49 17.09 3.76
N ALA A 197 15.02 16.45 4.84
CA ALA A 197 15.69 15.32 5.50
C ALA A 197 14.68 14.51 6.30
N GLY A 198 15.11 13.32 6.72
CA GLY A 198 14.37 12.44 7.61
C GLY A 198 15.21 11.26 8.05
N HIS A 199 14.60 10.37 8.81
CA HIS A 199 15.19 9.12 9.25
C HIS A 199 14.34 7.93 8.86
N VAL A 200 14.98 6.81 8.56
CA VAL A 200 14.35 5.51 8.48
C VAL A 200 14.93 4.62 9.56
N VAL A 201 14.07 4.15 10.46
CA VAL A 201 14.42 3.22 11.53
C VAL A 201 13.98 1.83 11.10
N LEU A 202 14.91 0.88 11.10
CA LEU A 202 14.72 -0.50 10.68
C LEU A 202 14.44 -1.38 11.91
N SER A 203 13.72 -2.47 11.73
CA SER A 203 13.40 -3.40 12.82
C SER A 203 14.61 -4.11 13.44
N ASP A 204 15.79 -4.08 12.80
CA ASP A 204 17.06 -4.57 13.34
C ASP A 204 17.76 -3.55 14.27
N GLY A 205 17.14 -2.37 14.49
CA GLY A 205 17.66 -1.28 15.30
C GLY A 205 18.55 -0.28 14.53
N THR A 206 18.75 -0.49 13.24
CA THR A 206 19.51 0.46 12.41
C THR A 206 18.68 1.74 12.21
N ASP A 207 19.33 2.88 12.39
CA ASP A 207 18.79 4.23 12.17
C ASP A 207 19.61 4.93 11.09
N LEU A 208 19.01 5.20 9.95
CA LEU A 208 19.63 5.85 8.79
C LEU A 208 19.01 7.22 8.57
N SER A 209 19.84 8.26 8.60
CA SER A 209 19.43 9.60 8.15
C SER A 209 19.57 9.71 6.65
N PHE A 210 18.68 10.48 6.03
CA PHE A 210 18.73 10.77 4.59
C PHE A 210 18.38 12.23 4.32
N SER A 211 18.84 12.73 3.16
CA SER A 211 18.47 14.06 2.65
C SER A 211 17.59 13.92 1.43
N LEU A 212 16.68 14.88 1.26
CA LEU A 212 15.73 14.92 0.14
C LEU A 212 15.82 16.27 -0.58
N ARG A 213 15.44 16.26 -1.84
CA ARG A 213 15.35 17.43 -2.72
C ARG A 213 13.90 17.68 -3.13
N LYS A 214 13.57 18.89 -3.53
CA LYS A 214 12.27 19.24 -4.12
C LYS A 214 12.16 18.69 -5.55
N ILE A 215 11.91 17.39 -5.66
CA ILE A 215 11.67 16.71 -6.93
C ILE A 215 10.55 15.67 -6.75
N ALA A 216 9.74 15.51 -7.82
CA ALA A 216 8.65 14.52 -7.86
C ALA A 216 9.09 13.15 -8.40
N ASP A 217 10.40 12.89 -8.52
CA ASP A 217 10.96 11.61 -8.94
C ASP A 217 11.49 10.82 -7.74
N ARG A 218 11.84 9.54 -7.96
CA ARG A 218 12.43 8.65 -6.95
C ARG A 218 13.70 9.23 -6.35
N GLN A 219 13.77 9.25 -5.04
CA GLN A 219 14.97 9.58 -4.29
C GLN A 219 15.42 8.32 -3.54
N TRP A 220 16.60 7.82 -3.89
CA TRP A 220 17.08 6.52 -3.48
C TRP A 220 17.89 6.59 -2.18
N ILE A 221 17.64 5.66 -1.28
CA ILE A 221 18.35 5.47 -0.02
C ILE A 221 18.80 4.00 0.05
N ASP A 222 20.08 3.75 0.30
CA ASP A 222 20.65 2.42 0.47
C ASP A 222 20.31 1.87 1.86
N LEU A 223 19.81 0.65 1.93
CA LEU A 223 19.50 -0.06 3.17
C LEU A 223 20.52 -1.14 3.49
N GLY A 224 21.47 -1.41 2.60
CA GLY A 224 22.61 -2.30 2.83
C GLY A 224 22.30 -3.79 2.85
N GLY A 225 21.22 -4.25 2.25
CA GLY A 225 20.87 -5.68 2.19
C GLY A 225 20.53 -6.28 3.55
N ARG A 226 19.87 -5.52 4.43
CA ARG A 226 19.55 -5.92 5.80
C ARG A 226 18.32 -6.79 5.89
N THR A 227 18.33 -7.73 6.81
CA THR A 227 17.14 -8.51 7.17
C THR A 227 16.27 -7.71 8.14
N VAL A 228 15.06 -7.36 7.70
CA VAL A 228 14.12 -6.52 8.44
C VAL A 228 12.70 -7.04 8.26
N SER A 229 11.83 -6.78 9.24
CA SER A 229 10.39 -7.03 9.11
C SER A 229 9.58 -5.73 9.00
N ARG A 230 10.14 -4.60 9.47
CA ARG A 230 9.49 -3.28 9.46
C ARG A 230 10.50 -2.17 9.20
N LEU A 231 9.99 -1.08 8.65
CA LEU A 231 10.69 0.18 8.45
C LEU A 231 9.78 1.33 8.91
N ARG A 232 10.33 2.29 9.64
CA ARG A 232 9.58 3.48 10.06
C ARG A 232 10.27 4.74 9.56
N LEU A 233 9.54 5.55 8.79
CA LEU A 233 9.92 6.92 8.44
C LEU A 233 9.51 7.85 9.57
N GLU A 234 10.43 8.65 10.07
CA GLU A 234 10.19 9.59 11.17
C GLU A 234 11.19 10.75 11.16
N ARG A 235 11.04 11.69 12.10
CA ARG A 235 11.94 12.87 12.22
C ARG A 235 12.10 13.61 10.89
N LEU A 236 10.96 13.80 10.21
CA LEU A 236 10.88 14.44 8.91
C LEU A 236 11.07 15.96 9.06
N VAL A 237 12.09 16.52 8.43
CA VAL A 237 12.44 17.95 8.49
C VAL A 237 11.82 18.68 7.29
N LYS A 238 10.83 19.53 7.56
CA LYS A 238 10.15 20.34 6.54
C LYS A 238 11.09 21.43 5.99
N SER A 239 10.94 21.76 4.70
CA SER A 239 11.56 22.94 4.07
C SER A 239 11.03 24.25 4.65
N ASP A 240 11.74 25.37 4.38
CA ASP A 240 11.34 26.71 4.81
C ASP A 240 10.10 27.25 4.09
N ASP A 241 9.50 26.49 3.18
CA ASP A 241 8.28 26.87 2.49
C ASP A 241 7.15 27.20 3.49
N PRO A 242 6.38 28.29 3.28
CA PRO A 242 5.30 28.69 4.19
C PRO A 242 4.14 27.68 4.25
N SER A 243 3.97 26.81 3.26
CA SER A 243 2.99 25.71 3.34
C SER A 243 3.38 24.71 4.41
N ALA A 244 2.42 24.32 5.25
CA ALA A 244 2.62 23.41 6.36
C ALA A 244 2.40 21.91 5.99
N PHE A 245 2.21 21.60 4.71
CA PHE A 245 1.67 20.30 4.29
C PHE A 245 2.57 19.56 3.28
N PRO A 246 3.82 19.19 3.64
CA PRO A 246 4.56 18.23 2.82
C PRO A 246 3.81 16.88 2.81
N ALA A 247 3.94 16.14 1.72
CA ALA A 247 3.27 14.84 1.58
C ALA A 247 4.13 13.83 0.82
N LEU A 248 3.98 12.55 1.17
CA LEU A 248 4.64 11.42 0.52
C LEU A 248 3.68 10.77 -0.47
N ARG A 249 4.11 10.69 -1.74
CA ARG A 249 3.31 10.03 -2.78
C ARG A 249 3.56 8.53 -2.83
N GLN A 250 4.83 8.11 -2.78
CA GLN A 250 5.16 6.69 -2.86
C GLN A 250 6.39 6.35 -2.03
N TRP A 251 6.32 5.23 -1.36
CA TRP A 251 7.41 4.56 -0.66
C TRP A 251 7.62 3.18 -1.25
N GLU A 252 8.75 2.98 -1.87
CA GLU A 252 9.13 1.71 -2.48
C GLU A 252 10.31 1.12 -1.71
N VAL A 253 10.30 -0.19 -1.49
CA VAL A 253 11.41 -0.93 -0.85
C VAL A 253 11.79 -2.09 -1.75
N PHE A 254 12.98 -2.04 -2.31
CA PHE A 254 13.49 -3.08 -3.20
C PHE A 254 14.33 -4.09 -2.43
N GLY A 255 14.04 -5.34 -2.64
CA GLY A 255 14.68 -6.45 -1.96
C GLY A 255 14.08 -7.78 -2.36
N ARG A 256 14.35 -8.82 -1.57
CA ARG A 256 13.87 -10.18 -1.79
C ARG A 256 13.42 -10.83 -0.49
N GLU A 257 12.75 -11.96 -0.61
CA GLU A 257 12.42 -12.77 0.55
C GLU A 257 13.70 -13.25 1.25
N GLN A 258 13.61 -13.40 2.56
CA GLN A 258 14.60 -14.17 3.30
C GLN A 258 14.34 -15.66 3.03
N ALA A 259 15.36 -16.40 2.61
CA ALA A 259 15.31 -17.84 2.39
C ALA A 259 15.14 -18.61 3.70
#